data_bc5fc5ee7c265200963b0f76066ade7b
#
_entry.id   bc5fc5ee7c265200963b0f76066ade7b
#
_cell.length_a   1.000
_cell.length_b   1.000
_cell.length_c   1.000
_cell.angle_alpha   90.00
_cell.angle_beta   90.00
_cell.angle_gamma   90.00
#
_symmetry.space_group_name_H-M   'P 1'
#
loop_
_entity.id
_entity.type
_entity.pdbx_description
1 polymer ?
#
loop_
_entity_poly.entity_id
_entity_poly.type
_entity_poly.pdbx_seq_one_letter_code
_entity_poly.pdbx_strand_id
1 'polypeptide(L)'
;ELRRAFAPGMITALVRIEGKPFGLIANDPQHLGGAIDAVGGDKAARFMQLCEAFGLPMVSLCDTPGFMVGPDAEKQGTVRHVSRMFVTAASLTVPFFTLVLRKGYGLGAQAMAAGSFHSPLFTAAWPSAEFGAMGLEGAVRLGFAKELAAPPSAEKQQRLFDKLVAKAYQQGKALNMASFLEIDAVIDPMESRQWILRGLNASGFKTGRHGGRPFVDTF
;
A
#
# COMPACT_ATOMS: atom_id res chain seq x y z
N GLU A 1 17.08 -8.44 3.02
CA GLU A 1 16.24 -7.58 3.89
C GLU A 1 17.10 -6.63 4.68
N LEU A 2 16.68 -5.35 4.76
CA LEU A 2 17.36 -4.31 5.52
C LEU A 2 16.53 -3.97 6.77
N ARG A 3 17.23 -3.79 7.91
CA ARG A 3 16.61 -3.39 9.19
C ARG A 3 15.46 -4.31 9.63
N ARG A 4 15.62 -5.61 9.49
CA ARG A 4 14.59 -6.61 9.79
C ARG A 4 14.01 -6.48 11.22
N ALA A 5 14.87 -6.24 12.21
CA ALA A 5 14.43 -6.10 13.60
C ALA A 5 13.79 -4.74 13.94
N PHE A 6 13.90 -3.75 13.06
CA PHE A 6 13.31 -2.42 13.23
C PHE A 6 12.04 -2.31 12.40
N ALA A 7 10.94 -1.88 13.02
CA ALA A 7 9.63 -1.76 12.39
C ALA A 7 9.26 -3.02 11.57
N PRO A 8 9.02 -4.17 12.23
CA PRO A 8 8.85 -5.46 11.54
C PRO A 8 7.64 -5.51 10.62
N GLY A 9 6.63 -4.67 10.85
CA GLY A 9 5.45 -4.56 9.97
C GLY A 9 5.74 -3.98 8.59
N MET A 10 6.92 -3.37 8.39
CA MET A 10 7.37 -2.83 7.11
C MET A 10 8.63 -3.56 6.66
N ILE A 11 8.51 -4.41 5.66
CA ILE A 11 9.62 -5.11 5.04
C ILE A 11 10.29 -4.16 4.03
N THR A 12 11.62 -4.03 4.10
CA THR A 12 12.43 -3.31 3.13
C THR A 12 13.58 -4.21 2.69
N ALA A 13 13.72 -4.44 1.39
CA ALA A 13 14.72 -5.37 0.87
C ALA A 13 15.33 -4.92 -0.46
N LEU A 14 16.59 -5.27 -0.69
CA LEU A 14 17.21 -5.24 -2.01
C LEU A 14 17.03 -6.62 -2.64
N VAL A 15 16.40 -6.66 -3.80
CA VAL A 15 16.05 -7.92 -4.46
C VAL A 15 16.52 -7.94 -5.91
N ARG A 16 16.55 -9.12 -6.52
CA ARG A 16 16.77 -9.27 -7.95
C ARG A 16 15.58 -9.98 -8.58
N ILE A 17 15.05 -9.41 -9.66
CA ILE A 17 14.02 -10.02 -10.50
C ILE A 17 14.67 -10.28 -11.85
N GLU A 18 14.86 -11.54 -12.19
CA GLU A 18 15.62 -11.99 -13.39
C GLU A 18 16.98 -11.26 -13.53
N GLY A 19 17.73 -11.20 -12.42
CA GLY A 19 19.05 -10.59 -12.38
C GLY A 19 19.05 -9.05 -12.27
N LYS A 20 17.95 -8.37 -12.55
CA LYS A 20 17.83 -6.91 -12.44
C LYS A 20 17.62 -6.49 -10.98
N PRO A 21 18.35 -5.48 -10.47
CA PRO A 21 18.22 -5.04 -9.09
C PRO A 21 17.00 -4.16 -8.89
N PHE A 22 16.32 -4.33 -7.75
CA PHE A 22 15.17 -3.54 -7.30
C PHE A 22 15.24 -3.28 -5.80
N GLY A 23 14.66 -2.17 -5.36
CA GLY A 23 14.18 -1.99 -4.01
C GLY A 23 12.78 -2.59 -3.85
N LEU A 24 12.53 -3.24 -2.72
CA LEU A 24 11.22 -3.81 -2.40
C LEU A 24 10.75 -3.30 -1.06
N ILE A 25 9.52 -2.81 -1.01
CA ILE A 25 8.77 -2.56 0.22
C ILE A 25 7.55 -3.48 0.26
N ALA A 26 7.21 -3.98 1.45
CA ALA A 26 6.02 -4.81 1.63
C ALA A 26 5.47 -4.67 3.06
N ASN A 27 4.16 -4.86 3.21
CA ASN A 27 3.55 -4.98 4.52
C ASN A 27 3.69 -6.41 5.03
N ASP A 28 4.00 -6.58 6.33
CA ASP A 28 3.91 -7.87 7.00
C ASP A 28 2.58 -7.97 7.76
N PRO A 29 1.60 -8.74 7.27
CA PRO A 29 0.32 -8.85 7.94
C PRO A 29 0.36 -9.62 9.26
N GLN A 30 1.47 -10.27 9.61
CA GLN A 30 1.66 -10.89 10.92
C GLN A 30 1.88 -9.85 12.03
N HIS A 31 2.33 -8.64 11.65
CA HIS A 31 2.50 -7.52 12.56
C HIS A 31 1.38 -6.50 12.35
N LEU A 32 0.60 -6.21 13.41
CA LEU A 32 -0.54 -5.27 13.40
C LEU A 32 -1.54 -5.50 12.23
N GLY A 33 -1.66 -6.74 11.75
CA GLY A 33 -2.51 -7.06 10.60
C GLY A 33 -2.08 -6.41 9.28
N GLY A 34 -0.85 -5.89 9.20
CA GLY A 34 -0.29 -5.15 8.07
C GLY A 34 -0.48 -3.63 8.16
N ALA A 35 -1.03 -3.12 9.27
CA ALA A 35 -1.16 -1.67 9.47
C ALA A 35 0.21 -0.99 9.58
N ILE A 36 0.33 0.19 9.00
CA ILE A 36 1.57 0.96 9.00
C ILE A 36 1.55 1.89 10.22
N ASP A 37 2.48 1.68 11.13
CA ASP A 37 2.74 2.53 12.28
C ASP A 37 3.75 3.66 11.97
N ALA A 38 4.02 4.52 12.94
CA ALA A 38 4.94 5.65 12.79
C ALA A 38 6.34 5.20 12.34
N VAL A 39 6.90 4.19 13.00
CA VAL A 39 8.26 3.70 12.67
C VAL A 39 8.31 2.94 11.35
N GLY A 40 7.21 2.29 10.96
CA GLY A 40 7.04 1.66 9.65
C GLY A 40 7.04 2.69 8.52
N GLY A 41 6.35 3.82 8.73
CA GLY A 41 6.35 4.95 7.80
C GLY A 41 7.75 5.54 7.60
N ASP A 42 8.48 5.77 8.70
CA ASP A 42 9.86 6.27 8.64
C ASP A 42 10.80 5.30 7.91
N LYS A 43 10.71 4.00 8.23
CA LYS A 43 11.51 2.96 7.58
C LYS A 43 11.27 2.92 6.07
N ALA A 44 10.00 2.96 5.63
CA ALA A 44 9.63 2.97 4.23
C ALA A 44 10.14 4.22 3.52
N ALA A 45 9.88 5.41 4.06
CA ALA A 45 10.30 6.68 3.47
C ALA A 45 11.82 6.75 3.28
N ARG A 46 12.59 6.39 4.31
CA ARG A 46 14.04 6.36 4.22
C ARG A 46 14.54 5.33 3.20
N PHE A 47 13.89 4.18 3.09
CA PHE A 47 14.26 3.18 2.10
C PHE A 47 13.95 3.63 0.66
N MET A 48 12.83 4.34 0.45
CA MET A 48 12.52 4.98 -0.83
C MET A 48 13.63 5.97 -1.24
N GLN A 49 14.06 6.84 -0.31
CA GLN A 49 15.18 7.75 -0.55
C GLN A 49 16.47 7.02 -0.90
N LEU A 50 16.75 5.89 -0.23
CA LEU A 50 17.90 5.05 -0.55
C LEU A 50 17.84 4.52 -1.97
N CYS A 51 16.68 4.00 -2.39
CA CYS A 51 16.47 3.50 -3.75
C CYS A 51 16.64 4.61 -4.79
N GLU A 52 16.08 5.79 -4.55
CA GLU A 52 16.30 6.98 -5.39
C GLU A 52 17.78 7.32 -5.49
N ALA A 53 18.49 7.36 -4.35
CA ALA A 53 19.91 7.71 -4.30
C ALA A 53 20.80 6.77 -5.11
N PHE A 54 20.41 5.51 -5.26
CA PHE A 54 21.17 4.52 -6.01
C PHE A 54 20.55 4.16 -7.37
N GLY A 55 19.51 4.87 -7.79
CA GLY A 55 18.84 4.61 -9.07
C GLY A 55 18.28 3.19 -9.16
N LEU A 56 17.63 2.72 -8.09
CA LEU A 56 17.02 1.39 -8.03
C LEU A 56 15.52 1.54 -8.26
N PRO A 57 14.94 0.93 -9.30
CA PRO A 57 13.50 0.85 -9.46
C PRO A 57 12.88 0.12 -8.27
N MET A 58 11.64 0.45 -7.92
CA MET A 58 11.00 -0.04 -6.71
C MET A 58 9.77 -0.89 -7.00
N VAL A 59 9.60 -1.93 -6.21
CA VAL A 59 8.39 -2.76 -6.16
C VAL A 59 7.77 -2.62 -4.77
N SER A 60 6.48 -2.33 -4.74
CA SER A 60 5.66 -2.32 -3.54
C SER A 60 4.66 -3.48 -3.56
N LEU A 61 4.70 -4.30 -2.52
CA LEU A 61 3.71 -5.36 -2.27
C LEU A 61 2.78 -4.88 -1.17
N CYS A 62 1.59 -4.43 -1.57
CA CYS A 62 0.62 -3.83 -0.66
C CYS A 62 -0.34 -4.88 -0.10
N ASP A 63 -0.36 -5.01 1.23
CA ASP A 63 -1.36 -5.76 2.01
C ASP A 63 -1.58 -5.05 3.35
N THR A 64 -2.28 -3.92 3.33
CA THR A 64 -2.47 -3.08 4.52
C THR A 64 -3.92 -2.66 4.75
N PRO A 65 -4.39 -2.69 6.01
CA PRO A 65 -5.67 -2.08 6.39
C PRO A 65 -5.60 -0.55 6.50
N GLY A 66 -4.44 0.06 6.28
CA GLY A 66 -4.21 1.49 6.42
C GLY A 66 -3.12 1.84 7.42
N PHE A 67 -3.08 3.11 7.82
CA PHE A 67 -2.23 3.56 8.91
C PHE A 67 -2.81 3.19 10.27
N MET A 68 -1.93 3.02 11.27
CA MET A 68 -2.37 2.89 12.66
C MET A 68 -3.09 4.15 13.10
N VAL A 69 -4.21 3.95 13.77
CA VAL A 69 -5.08 5.01 14.32
C VAL A 69 -5.35 4.76 15.81
N GLY A 70 -5.82 5.77 16.48
CA GLY A 70 -6.20 5.70 17.89
C GLY A 70 -5.33 6.57 18.78
N PRO A 71 -5.69 6.70 20.07
CA PRO A 71 -5.07 7.66 20.98
C PRO A 71 -3.55 7.50 21.13
N ASP A 72 -3.06 6.27 21.12
CA ASP A 72 -1.61 6.00 21.25
C ASP A 72 -0.85 6.33 19.97
N ALA A 73 -1.43 6.05 18.81
CA ALA A 73 -0.86 6.46 17.53
C ALA A 73 -0.82 8.00 17.41
N GLU A 74 -1.87 8.68 17.84
CA GLU A 74 -1.94 10.14 17.84
C GLU A 74 -0.88 10.77 18.77
N LYS A 75 -0.70 10.21 19.97
CA LYS A 75 0.36 10.66 20.91
C LYS A 75 1.76 10.51 20.32
N GLN A 76 1.99 9.50 19.49
CA GLN A 76 3.25 9.29 18.81
C GLN A 76 3.44 10.23 17.59
N GLY A 77 2.42 11.01 17.22
CA GLY A 77 2.47 11.86 16.04
C GLY A 77 2.52 11.08 14.73
N THR A 78 1.83 9.95 14.65
CA THR A 78 1.89 9.00 13.52
C THR A 78 1.71 9.70 12.16
N VAL A 79 0.81 10.68 12.05
CA VAL A 79 0.58 11.43 10.80
C VAL A 79 1.86 12.10 10.31
N ARG A 80 2.66 12.68 11.21
CA ARG A 80 3.93 13.31 10.87
C ARG A 80 4.93 12.31 10.29
N HIS A 81 4.97 11.12 10.84
CA HIS A 81 5.88 10.05 10.40
C HIS A 81 5.45 9.45 9.07
N VAL A 82 4.18 9.04 8.95
CA VAL A 82 3.68 8.37 7.74
C VAL A 82 3.55 9.32 6.55
N SER A 83 3.34 10.62 6.77
CA SER A 83 3.33 11.62 5.70
C SER A 83 4.66 11.72 4.94
N ARG A 84 5.76 11.30 5.56
CA ARG A 84 7.08 11.21 4.90
C ARG A 84 7.08 10.24 3.72
N MET A 85 6.26 9.20 3.75
CA MET A 85 6.10 8.30 2.60
C MET A 85 5.57 9.06 1.38
N PHE A 86 4.57 9.93 1.56
CA PHE A 86 4.01 10.76 0.48
C PHE A 86 5.00 11.81 -0.02
N VAL A 87 5.66 12.52 0.91
CA VAL A 87 6.66 13.56 0.55
C VAL A 87 7.81 12.94 -0.23
N THR A 88 8.32 11.80 0.22
CA THR A 88 9.39 11.08 -0.48
C THR A 88 8.91 10.57 -1.83
N ALA A 89 7.75 9.96 -1.89
CA ALA A 89 7.19 9.41 -3.13
C ALA A 89 7.01 10.49 -4.21
N ALA A 90 6.57 11.70 -3.82
CA ALA A 90 6.43 12.83 -4.74
C ALA A 90 7.75 13.30 -5.37
N SER A 91 8.88 12.89 -4.80
CA SER A 91 10.23 13.27 -5.27
C SER A 91 10.97 12.11 -5.96
N LEU A 92 10.36 10.94 -6.07
CA LEU A 92 10.99 9.79 -6.74
C LEU A 92 11.03 9.98 -8.26
N THR A 93 12.18 9.68 -8.83
CA THR A 93 12.41 9.63 -10.29
C THR A 93 12.60 8.20 -10.79
N VAL A 94 12.88 7.27 -9.89
CA VAL A 94 12.98 5.84 -10.24
C VAL A 94 11.59 5.24 -10.51
N PRO A 95 11.45 4.30 -11.45
CA PRO A 95 10.20 3.60 -11.69
C PRO A 95 9.68 2.91 -10.42
N PHE A 96 8.40 3.08 -10.15
CA PHE A 96 7.72 2.49 -9.02
C PHE A 96 6.56 1.62 -9.51
N PHE A 97 6.47 0.39 -9.01
CA PHE A 97 5.46 -0.61 -9.37
C PHE A 97 4.72 -1.06 -8.13
N THR A 98 3.39 -1.06 -8.17
CA THR A 98 2.58 -1.50 -7.03
C THR A 98 1.76 -2.73 -7.39
N LEU A 99 1.85 -3.75 -6.53
CA LEU A 99 1.00 -4.93 -6.55
C LEU A 99 0.18 -4.98 -5.27
N VAL A 100 -1.14 -4.89 -5.38
CA VAL A 100 -2.05 -5.05 -4.25
C VAL A 100 -2.41 -6.53 -4.14
N LEU A 101 -1.96 -7.16 -3.05
CA LEU A 101 -2.07 -8.61 -2.87
C LEU A 101 -3.41 -9.02 -2.27
N ARG A 102 -3.85 -8.27 -1.23
CA ARG A 102 -5.08 -8.53 -0.49
C ARG A 102 -5.73 -7.23 -0.03
N LYS A 103 -5.31 -6.63 1.08
CA LYS A 103 -5.90 -5.39 1.61
C LYS A 103 -5.22 -4.16 1.00
N GLY A 104 -6.00 -3.33 0.34
CA GLY A 104 -5.59 -2.04 -0.19
C GLY A 104 -6.45 -0.92 0.40
N TYR A 105 -6.34 -0.65 1.73
CA TYR A 105 -7.26 0.25 2.40
C TYR A 105 -6.64 1.59 2.75
N GLY A 106 -7.41 2.63 2.49
CA GLY A 106 -7.15 4.00 2.94
C GLY A 106 -5.84 4.62 2.47
N LEU A 107 -5.40 5.62 3.21
CA LEU A 107 -4.17 6.35 2.90
C LEU A 107 -2.91 5.48 3.04
N GLY A 108 -2.93 4.45 3.89
CA GLY A 108 -1.80 3.52 4.00
C GLY A 108 -1.53 2.78 2.70
N ALA A 109 -2.58 2.30 2.02
CA ALA A 109 -2.44 1.67 0.71
C ALA A 109 -1.98 2.68 -0.37
N GLN A 110 -2.48 3.91 -0.34
CA GLN A 110 -2.00 4.96 -1.24
C GLN A 110 -0.52 5.28 -1.00
N ALA A 111 -0.07 5.32 0.26
CA ALA A 111 1.35 5.51 0.58
C ALA A 111 2.22 4.35 0.05
N MET A 112 1.72 3.11 0.11
CA MET A 112 2.36 1.95 -0.52
C MET A 112 2.34 2.02 -2.07
N ALA A 113 1.47 2.83 -2.64
CA ALA A 113 1.37 3.10 -4.08
C ALA A 113 1.95 4.49 -4.45
N ALA A 114 3.06 4.86 -3.85
CA ALA A 114 3.75 6.11 -4.13
C ALA A 114 2.85 7.37 -4.03
N GLY A 115 1.87 7.34 -3.13
CA GLY A 115 0.97 8.48 -2.85
C GLY A 115 -0.43 8.38 -3.47
N SER A 116 -0.61 7.58 -4.51
CA SER A 116 -1.90 7.32 -5.16
C SER A 116 -1.81 6.05 -5.99
N PHE A 117 -2.91 5.35 -6.22
CA PHE A 117 -2.93 4.19 -7.13
C PHE A 117 -2.62 4.57 -8.60
N HIS A 118 -2.66 5.85 -8.94
CA HIS A 118 -2.29 6.38 -10.26
C HIS A 118 -0.84 6.93 -10.34
N SER A 119 -0.10 6.94 -9.23
CA SER A 119 1.27 7.49 -9.19
C SER A 119 2.34 6.52 -9.67
N PRO A 120 2.26 5.21 -9.40
CA PRO A 120 3.22 4.23 -9.93
C PRO A 120 3.21 4.16 -11.46
N LEU A 121 4.24 3.56 -12.04
CA LEU A 121 4.25 3.26 -13.48
C LEU A 121 3.07 2.34 -13.84
N PHE A 122 2.72 1.45 -12.95
CA PHE A 122 1.42 0.76 -12.91
C PHE A 122 1.08 0.35 -11.48
N THR A 123 -0.22 0.25 -11.22
CA THR A 123 -0.81 -0.43 -10.05
C THR A 123 -1.64 -1.61 -10.54
N ALA A 124 -1.17 -2.81 -10.24
CA ALA A 124 -1.94 -4.02 -10.52
C ALA A 124 -2.38 -4.69 -9.22
N ALA A 125 -3.43 -5.48 -9.29
CA ALA A 125 -3.94 -6.22 -8.15
C ALA A 125 -4.08 -7.71 -8.46
N TRP A 126 -3.94 -8.55 -7.43
CA TRP A 126 -4.34 -9.94 -7.53
C TRP A 126 -5.87 -10.05 -7.39
N PRO A 127 -6.50 -11.14 -7.87
CA PRO A 127 -7.93 -11.35 -7.73
C PRO A 127 -8.43 -11.37 -6.27
N SER A 128 -7.53 -11.64 -5.32
CA SER A 128 -7.75 -11.60 -3.88
C SER A 128 -7.76 -10.20 -3.29
N ALA A 129 -7.42 -9.17 -4.06
CA ALA A 129 -7.31 -7.81 -3.55
C ALA A 129 -8.69 -7.18 -3.29
N GLU A 130 -8.74 -6.42 -2.20
CA GLU A 130 -9.90 -5.70 -1.71
C GLU A 130 -9.50 -4.25 -1.40
N PHE A 131 -10.38 -3.32 -1.77
CA PHE A 131 -10.13 -1.89 -1.65
C PHE A 131 -11.23 -1.21 -0.84
N GLY A 132 -10.87 -0.15 -0.14
CA GLY A 132 -11.81 0.67 0.62
C GLY A 132 -11.13 1.86 1.27
N ALA A 133 -11.92 2.81 1.73
CA ALA A 133 -11.41 3.98 2.44
C ALA A 133 -10.80 3.62 3.81
N MET A 134 -11.24 2.51 4.40
CA MET A 134 -10.78 1.92 5.66
C MET A 134 -11.24 0.46 5.70
N GLY A 135 -10.95 -0.28 6.76
CA GLY A 135 -11.51 -1.62 6.98
C GLY A 135 -13.03 -1.63 6.78
N LEU A 136 -13.53 -2.54 5.93
CA LEU A 136 -14.89 -2.46 5.39
C LEU A 136 -15.97 -2.58 6.46
N GLU A 137 -15.78 -3.39 7.51
CA GLU A 137 -16.69 -3.49 8.65
C GLU A 137 -16.76 -2.18 9.44
N GLY A 138 -15.62 -1.52 9.66
CA GLY A 138 -15.52 -0.23 10.28
C GLY A 138 -16.22 0.86 9.45
N ALA A 139 -16.00 0.85 8.14
CA ALA A 139 -16.64 1.78 7.21
C ALA A 139 -18.17 1.66 7.25
N VAL A 140 -18.68 0.42 7.29
CA VAL A 140 -20.13 0.17 7.38
C VAL A 140 -20.68 0.66 8.73
N ARG A 141 -20.00 0.39 9.85
CA ARG A 141 -20.44 0.87 11.17
C ARG A 141 -20.51 2.39 11.25
N LEU A 142 -19.54 3.08 10.68
CA LEU A 142 -19.48 4.55 10.68
C LEU A 142 -20.42 5.16 9.66
N GLY A 143 -20.40 4.70 8.42
CA GLY A 143 -21.17 5.28 7.32
C GLY A 143 -22.68 5.04 7.42
N PHE A 144 -23.08 3.93 8.03
CA PHE A 144 -24.48 3.52 8.16
C PHE A 144 -24.96 3.47 9.62
N ALA A 145 -24.35 4.26 10.50
CA ALA A 145 -24.64 4.22 11.94
C ALA A 145 -26.13 4.48 12.24
N LYS A 146 -26.77 5.41 11.53
CA LYS A 146 -28.18 5.73 11.71
C LYS A 146 -29.10 4.59 11.23
N GLU A 147 -28.81 4.06 10.06
CA GLU A 147 -29.54 2.94 9.45
C GLU A 147 -29.43 1.67 10.30
N LEU A 148 -28.24 1.42 10.86
CA LEU A 148 -28.00 0.29 11.74
C LEU A 148 -28.71 0.40 13.09
N ALA A 149 -28.95 1.62 13.57
CA ALA A 149 -29.72 1.86 14.80
C ALA A 149 -31.25 1.79 14.63
N ALA A 150 -31.75 1.90 13.39
CA ALA A 150 -33.18 1.97 13.13
C ALA A 150 -33.98 0.65 13.33
N PRO A 151 -33.44 -0.56 13.07
CA PRO A 151 -34.19 -1.79 13.25
C PRO A 151 -34.49 -2.08 14.73
N PRO A 152 -35.69 -2.59 15.06
CA PRO A 152 -36.19 -2.71 16.44
C PRO A 152 -35.57 -3.86 17.25
N SER A 153 -34.75 -4.70 16.67
CA SER A 153 -34.11 -5.81 17.39
C SER A 153 -32.65 -5.99 16.97
N ALA A 154 -31.81 -6.46 17.92
CA ALA A 154 -30.40 -6.74 17.69
C ALA A 154 -30.18 -7.73 16.52
N GLU A 155 -31.06 -8.73 16.37
CA GLU A 155 -30.98 -9.68 15.26
C GLU A 155 -31.17 -9.00 13.88
N LYS A 156 -32.13 -8.10 13.76
CA LYS A 156 -32.38 -7.32 12.53
C LYS A 156 -31.24 -6.36 12.27
N GLN A 157 -30.68 -5.74 13.29
CA GLN A 157 -29.50 -4.87 13.19
C GLN A 157 -28.30 -5.67 12.64
N GLN A 158 -28.04 -6.86 13.19
CA GLN A 158 -26.94 -7.71 12.74
C GLN A 158 -27.13 -8.18 11.29
N ARG A 159 -28.32 -8.62 10.92
CA ARG A 159 -28.64 -9.01 9.52
C ARG A 159 -28.42 -7.85 8.54
N LEU A 160 -28.81 -6.61 8.93
CA LEU A 160 -28.58 -5.42 8.11
C LEU A 160 -27.09 -5.14 7.99
N PHE A 161 -26.34 -5.21 9.09
CA PHE A 161 -24.89 -5.04 9.10
C PHE A 161 -24.20 -6.04 8.16
N ASP A 162 -24.51 -7.33 8.31
CA ASP A 162 -23.91 -8.39 7.48
C ASP A 162 -24.19 -8.16 5.98
N LYS A 163 -25.41 -7.73 5.64
CA LYS A 163 -25.79 -7.38 4.26
C LYS A 163 -24.98 -6.20 3.72
N LEU A 164 -24.81 -5.16 4.53
CA LEU A 164 -24.05 -3.96 4.12
C LEU A 164 -22.56 -4.27 3.98
N VAL A 165 -22.01 -5.07 4.89
CA VAL A 165 -20.62 -5.54 4.82
C VAL A 165 -20.41 -6.38 3.55
N ALA A 166 -21.28 -7.34 3.28
CA ALA A 166 -21.19 -8.15 2.06
C ALA A 166 -21.24 -7.29 0.80
N LYS A 167 -22.09 -6.24 0.77
CA LYS A 167 -22.13 -5.27 -0.33
C LYS A 167 -20.83 -4.49 -0.45
N ALA A 168 -20.26 -4.03 0.67
CA ALA A 168 -18.98 -3.30 0.68
C ALA A 168 -17.84 -4.16 0.13
N TYR A 169 -17.77 -5.45 0.53
CA TYR A 169 -16.80 -6.40 -0.03
C TYR A 169 -16.98 -6.60 -1.53
N GLN A 170 -18.20 -6.71 -2.03
CA GLN A 170 -18.44 -6.84 -3.48
C GLN A 170 -17.99 -5.59 -4.23
N GLN A 171 -18.26 -4.40 -3.70
CA GLN A 171 -17.86 -3.15 -4.32
C GLN A 171 -16.36 -2.92 -4.29
N GLY A 172 -15.68 -3.35 -3.21
CA GLY A 172 -14.23 -3.21 -3.04
C GLY A 172 -13.38 -4.23 -3.79
N LYS A 173 -13.96 -5.16 -4.55
CA LYS A 173 -13.16 -6.16 -5.29
C LYS A 173 -12.27 -5.53 -6.35
N ALA A 174 -11.09 -6.12 -6.55
CA ALA A 174 -10.11 -5.67 -7.53
C ALA A 174 -10.71 -5.48 -8.94
N LEU A 175 -11.57 -6.39 -9.40
CA LEU A 175 -12.23 -6.28 -10.70
C LEU A 175 -13.11 -5.03 -10.80
N ASN A 176 -13.81 -4.66 -9.72
CA ASN A 176 -14.57 -3.42 -9.70
C ASN A 176 -13.65 -2.20 -9.79
N MET A 177 -12.56 -2.18 -9.00
CA MET A 177 -11.61 -1.08 -9.04
C MET A 177 -11.01 -0.90 -10.43
N ALA A 178 -10.64 -2.00 -11.10
CA ALA A 178 -10.15 -1.95 -12.48
C ALA A 178 -11.22 -1.47 -13.46
N SER A 179 -12.49 -1.83 -13.27
CA SER A 179 -13.59 -1.39 -14.15
C SER A 179 -13.88 0.12 -14.07
N PHE A 180 -13.51 0.75 -12.93
CA PHE A 180 -13.59 2.20 -12.74
C PHE A 180 -12.25 2.91 -12.98
N LEU A 181 -11.24 2.20 -13.50
CA LEU A 181 -9.91 2.72 -13.80
C LEU A 181 -9.14 3.25 -12.58
N GLU A 182 -9.47 2.75 -11.38
CA GLU A 182 -8.74 3.09 -10.15
C GLU A 182 -7.41 2.35 -10.04
N ILE A 183 -7.28 1.23 -10.75
CA ILE A 183 -6.06 0.45 -10.94
C ILE A 183 -5.94 0.01 -12.39
N ASP A 184 -4.72 -0.28 -12.86
CA ASP A 184 -4.45 -0.58 -14.26
C ASP A 184 -4.86 -1.99 -14.68
N ALA A 185 -4.74 -2.97 -13.78
CA ALA A 185 -5.04 -4.36 -14.12
C ALA A 185 -5.34 -5.24 -12.90
N VAL A 186 -6.10 -6.31 -13.15
CA VAL A 186 -6.16 -7.47 -12.26
C VAL A 186 -5.42 -8.60 -12.95
N ILE A 187 -4.40 -9.15 -12.29
CA ILE A 187 -3.46 -10.11 -12.88
C ILE A 187 -3.38 -11.41 -12.08
N ASP A 188 -3.06 -12.50 -12.75
CA ASP A 188 -2.70 -13.74 -12.05
C ASP A 188 -1.43 -13.51 -11.21
N PRO A 189 -1.38 -13.98 -9.94
CA PRO A 189 -0.17 -13.90 -9.13
C PRO A 189 1.10 -14.39 -9.83
N MET A 190 1.00 -15.40 -10.67
CA MET A 190 2.12 -15.94 -11.45
C MET A 190 2.67 -14.96 -12.51
N GLU A 191 1.87 -14.02 -12.97
CA GLU A 191 2.27 -13.00 -13.94
C GLU A 191 3.00 -11.80 -13.33
N SER A 192 2.96 -11.66 -12.00
CA SER A 192 3.49 -10.49 -11.28
C SER A 192 4.92 -10.14 -11.68
N ARG A 193 5.79 -11.14 -11.77
CA ARG A 193 7.19 -10.95 -12.19
C ARG A 193 7.29 -10.42 -13.62
N GLN A 194 6.48 -10.98 -14.52
CA GLN A 194 6.50 -10.59 -15.94
C GLN A 194 5.97 -9.16 -16.11
N TRP A 195 4.94 -8.76 -15.37
CA TRP A 195 4.43 -7.41 -15.38
C TRP A 195 5.48 -6.38 -14.96
N ILE A 196 6.18 -6.63 -13.84
CA ILE A 196 7.27 -5.76 -13.36
C ILE A 196 8.36 -5.61 -14.41
N LEU A 197 8.80 -6.71 -15.02
CA LEU A 197 9.87 -6.68 -16.02
C LEU A 197 9.46 -5.99 -17.31
N ARG A 198 8.23 -6.20 -17.78
CA ARG A 198 7.68 -5.49 -18.93
C ARG A 198 7.59 -4.00 -18.66
N GLY A 199 7.09 -3.59 -17.48
CA GLY A 199 7.02 -2.20 -17.06
C GLY A 199 8.41 -1.56 -17.02
N LEU A 200 9.39 -2.23 -16.42
CA LEU A 200 10.76 -1.71 -16.37
C LEU A 200 11.36 -1.56 -17.78
N ASN A 201 11.16 -2.53 -18.65
CA ASN A 201 11.67 -2.45 -20.02
C ASN A 201 10.99 -1.33 -20.82
N ALA A 202 9.67 -1.16 -20.66
CA ALA A 202 8.89 -0.12 -21.33
C ALA A 202 9.26 1.29 -20.85
N SER A 203 9.67 1.45 -19.59
CA SER A 203 10.09 2.75 -19.03
C SER A 203 11.39 3.28 -19.65
N GLY A 204 12.19 2.42 -20.28
CA GLY A 204 13.53 2.79 -20.76
C GLY A 204 14.53 3.13 -19.64
N PHE A 205 14.17 2.92 -18.38
CA PHE A 205 14.98 3.26 -17.23
C PHE A 205 16.25 2.40 -17.17
N LYS A 206 17.39 3.06 -17.01
CA LYS A 206 18.67 2.39 -16.75
C LYS A 206 18.96 2.43 -15.27
N THR A 207 19.08 1.27 -14.64
CA THR A 207 19.46 1.15 -13.24
C THR A 207 20.85 1.70 -13.01
N GLY A 208 21.04 2.35 -11.85
CA GLY A 208 22.30 2.95 -11.46
C GLY A 208 22.16 4.43 -11.18
N ARG A 209 23.20 4.98 -10.58
CA ARG A 209 23.19 6.37 -10.13
C ARG A 209 23.24 7.34 -11.31
N HIS A 210 22.28 8.24 -11.36
CA HIS A 210 22.20 9.32 -12.34
C HIS A 210 22.35 10.67 -11.64
N GLY A 211 23.40 11.43 -11.97
CA GLY A 211 23.61 12.80 -11.46
C GLY A 211 24.30 12.89 -10.09
N GLY A 212 24.00 13.95 -9.34
CA GLY A 212 24.62 14.29 -8.06
C GLY A 212 24.39 13.26 -6.95
N ARG A 213 24.83 13.56 -5.74
CA ARG A 213 24.64 12.71 -4.57
C ARG A 213 23.32 13.07 -3.88
N PRO A 214 22.21 12.31 -4.05
CA PRO A 214 20.96 12.64 -3.43
C PRO A 214 21.06 12.57 -1.91
N PHE A 215 20.27 13.40 -1.26
CA PHE A 215 20.14 13.37 0.19
C PHE A 215 19.34 12.14 0.62
N VAL A 216 19.85 11.42 1.63
CA VAL A 216 19.15 10.37 2.33
C VAL A 216 19.03 10.78 3.78
N ASP A 217 17.80 11.00 4.22
CA ASP A 217 17.49 11.40 5.58
C ASP A 217 17.97 10.35 6.60
N THR A 218 18.32 10.80 7.78
CA THR A 218 18.68 9.91 8.88
C THR A 218 17.47 9.15 9.40
N PHE A 219 16.32 9.82 9.50
CA PHE A 219 14.98 9.31 9.78
C PHE A 219 13.90 10.34 9.41
#